data_06056ee10eb78a3578da9e2b04b67157
#
_entry.id   06056ee10eb78a3578da9e2b04b67157
#
_cell.length_a   1.000
_cell.length_b   1.000
_cell.length_c   1.000
_cell.angle_alpha   90.00
_cell.angle_beta   90.00
_cell.angle_gamma   90.00
#
_symmetry.space_group_name_H-M   'P 1'
#
loop_
_entity.id
_entity.type
_entity.pdbx_description
1 polymer ?
#
loop_
_entity_poly.entity_id
_entity_poly.type
_entity_poly.pdbx_seq_one_letter_code
_entity_poly.pdbx_strand_id
1 'polypeptide(L)' 'MEYPKKIMSRSELIKMGFTEKYLIRAFSSPGQTFAWQDDPAAQNSKFFYDTEGLEEWRQKDIKLQQKVRKQRAGVM' A
#
# COMPACT_ATOMS: atom_id res chain seq x y z
N MET A 1 -7.89 9.01 4.74
CA MET A 1 -8.60 7.72 4.80
C MET A 1 -8.50 7.15 6.20
N GLU A 2 -9.61 6.69 6.74
CA GLU A 2 -9.64 6.13 8.08
C GLU A 2 -9.66 4.60 8.01
N TYR A 3 -8.92 3.98 8.93
CA TYR A 3 -8.83 2.53 9.02
C TYR A 3 -9.42 2.06 10.34
N PRO A 4 -10.18 0.95 10.34
CA PRO A 4 -10.79 0.46 11.59
C PRO A 4 -9.78 -0.11 12.58
N LYS A 5 -8.60 -0.51 12.12
CA LYS A 5 -7.54 -1.06 12.97
C LYS A 5 -6.19 -0.49 12.54
N LYS A 6 -5.26 -0.43 13.47
CA LYS A 6 -3.89 -0.01 13.15
C LYS A 6 -3.19 -1.06 12.28
N ILE A 7 -3.29 -2.33 12.66
CA ILE A 7 -2.69 -3.44 11.90
C ILE A 7 -3.81 -4.21 11.21
N MET A 8 -3.73 -4.31 9.89
CA MET A 8 -4.74 -5.01 9.09
C MET A 8 -4.09 -5.99 8.13
N SER A 9 -4.76 -7.10 7.89
CA SER A 9 -4.32 -8.07 6.89
C SER A 9 -4.63 -7.56 5.48
N ARG A 10 -3.97 -8.16 4.48
CA ARG A 10 -4.25 -7.84 3.07
C ARG A 10 -5.73 -8.06 2.74
N SER A 11 -6.30 -9.16 3.21
CA SER A 11 -7.72 -9.47 2.99
C SER A 11 -8.64 -8.39 3.53
N GLU A 12 -8.36 -7.90 4.74
CA GLU A 12 -9.15 -6.84 5.36
C GLU A 12 -9.06 -5.54 4.56
N LEU A 13 -7.87 -5.21 4.06
CA LEU A 13 -7.66 -4.01 3.26
C LEU A 13 -8.36 -4.12 1.90
N ILE A 14 -8.36 -5.30 1.29
CA ILE A 14 -9.09 -5.54 0.04
C ILE A 14 -10.59 -5.30 0.25
N LYS A 15 -11.13 -5.73 1.38
CA LYS A 15 -12.54 -5.48 1.73
C LYS A 15 -12.86 -3.99 1.86
N MET A 16 -11.87 -3.17 2.23
CA MET A 16 -12.03 -1.72 2.29
C MET A 16 -12.01 -1.05 0.92
N GLY A 17 -11.59 -1.77 -0.12
CA GLY A 17 -11.53 -1.23 -1.47
C GLY A 17 -10.15 -1.21 -2.12
N PHE A 18 -9.11 -1.65 -1.41
CA PHE A 18 -7.79 -1.78 -2.01
C PHE A 18 -7.76 -2.96 -2.96
N THR A 19 -6.96 -2.86 -4.02
CA THR A 19 -6.70 -4.00 -4.89
C THR A 19 -5.49 -4.78 -4.40
N GLU A 20 -5.45 -6.06 -4.72
CA GLU A 20 -4.30 -6.90 -4.38
C GLU A 20 -3.02 -6.34 -5.00
N LYS A 21 -3.07 -5.94 -6.26
CA LYS A 21 -1.92 -5.37 -6.97
C LYS A 21 -1.37 -4.13 -6.28
N TYR A 22 -2.25 -3.26 -5.81
CA TYR A 22 -1.87 -2.04 -5.12
C TYR A 22 -1.12 -2.36 -3.82
N LEU A 23 -1.64 -3.32 -3.06
CA LEU A 23 -1.04 -3.73 -1.79
C LEU A 23 0.30 -4.45 -2.01
N ILE A 24 0.42 -5.25 -3.07
CA ILE A 24 1.69 -5.89 -3.44
C ILE A 24 2.73 -4.82 -3.80
N ARG A 25 2.33 -3.81 -4.55
CA ARG A 25 3.22 -2.71 -4.91
C ARG A 25 3.71 -1.96 -3.68
N ALA A 26 2.82 -1.71 -2.72
CA ALA A 26 3.19 -1.08 -1.45
C ALA A 26 4.18 -1.95 -0.66
N PHE A 27 3.91 -3.25 -0.58
CA PHE A 27 4.78 -4.21 0.10
C PHE A 27 6.17 -4.25 -0.53
N SER A 28 6.24 -4.16 -1.87
CA SER A 28 7.49 -4.24 -2.62
C SER A 28 8.24 -2.92 -2.68
N SER A 29 7.71 -1.86 -2.09
CA SER A 29 8.33 -0.53 -2.12
C SER A 29 9.68 -0.57 -1.39
N PRO A 30 10.77 -0.07 -2.01
CA PRO A 30 12.09 -0.08 -1.37
C PRO A 30 12.09 0.69 -0.06
N GLY A 31 12.68 0.08 0.98
CA GLY A 31 12.84 0.72 2.28
C GLY A 31 11.57 0.81 3.12
N GLN A 32 10.46 0.22 2.67
CA GLN A 32 9.23 0.26 3.46
C GLN A 32 9.39 -0.57 4.75
N THR A 33 8.80 -0.08 5.84
CA THR A 33 8.85 -0.71 7.15
C THR A 33 7.46 -1.00 7.72
N PHE A 34 6.40 -0.75 6.93
CA PHE A 34 5.02 -0.87 7.42
C PHE A 34 4.35 -2.19 7.06
N ALA A 35 4.92 -3.00 6.18
CA ALA A 35 4.31 -4.24 5.72
C ALA A 35 5.25 -5.43 5.96
N TRP A 36 4.66 -6.55 6.36
CA TRP A 36 5.43 -7.77 6.63
C TRP A 36 4.56 -9.01 6.41
N GLN A 37 5.22 -10.17 6.35
CA GLN A 37 4.55 -11.46 6.31
C GLN A 37 4.53 -12.08 7.70
N ASP A 38 3.44 -12.77 8.02
CA ASP A 38 3.30 -13.47 9.29
C ASP A 38 4.37 -14.57 9.42
N ASP A 39 4.54 -15.36 8.36
CA ASP A 39 5.57 -16.39 8.30
C ASP A 39 6.17 -16.43 6.89
N PRO A 40 7.34 -15.81 6.67
CA PRO A 40 7.93 -15.73 5.32
C PRO A 40 8.30 -17.11 4.74
N ALA A 41 8.42 -18.15 5.58
CA ALA A 41 8.73 -19.49 5.12
C ALA A 41 7.51 -20.27 4.65
N ALA A 42 6.29 -19.84 5.00
CA ALA A 42 5.06 -20.52 4.63
C ALA A 42 4.52 -20.01 3.29
N GLN A 43 4.05 -20.93 2.46
CA GLN A 43 3.49 -20.59 1.13
C GLN A 43 2.24 -19.72 1.22
N ASN A 44 1.42 -19.93 2.24
CA ASN A 44 0.15 -19.23 2.42
C ASN A 44 0.20 -18.26 3.60
N SER A 45 1.35 -17.65 3.82
CA SER A 45 1.53 -16.68 4.89
C SER A 45 0.66 -15.46 4.66
N LYS A 46 0.05 -14.95 5.72
CA LYS A 46 -0.72 -13.71 5.65
C LYS A 46 0.21 -12.50 5.60
N PHE A 47 -0.21 -11.51 4.85
CA PHE A 47 0.48 -10.21 4.80
C PHE A 47 -0.25 -9.24 5.70
N PHE A 48 0.52 -8.52 6.52
CA PHE A 48 0.00 -7.52 7.43
C PHE A 48 0.58 -6.16 7.10
N TYR A 49 -0.21 -5.13 7.34
CA TYR A 49 0.16 -3.74 7.05
C TYR A 49 -0.14 -2.90 8.27
N ASP A 50 0.83 -2.08 8.69
CA ASP A 50 0.60 -0.99 9.63
C ASP A 50 -0.10 0.10 8.84
N THR A 51 -1.36 0.35 9.14
CA THR A 51 -2.18 1.26 8.35
C THR A 51 -1.70 2.71 8.42
N GLU A 52 -1.02 3.11 9.49
CA GLU A 52 -0.43 4.44 9.59
C GLU A 52 0.67 4.62 8.54
N GLY A 53 1.60 3.67 8.45
CA GLY A 53 2.65 3.70 7.45
C GLY A 53 2.13 3.52 6.03
N LEU A 54 1.15 2.65 5.86
CA LEU A 54 0.50 2.45 4.56
C LEU A 54 -0.16 3.74 4.08
N GLU A 55 -0.84 4.46 4.96
CA GLU A 55 -1.51 5.71 4.60
C GLU A 55 -0.49 6.79 4.20
N GLU A 56 0.62 6.89 4.91
CA GLU A 56 1.70 7.81 4.54
C GLU A 56 2.24 7.49 3.14
N TRP A 57 2.48 6.21 2.87
CA TRP A 57 2.95 5.75 1.57
C TRP A 57 1.91 6.07 0.48
N ARG A 58 0.63 5.80 0.78
CA ARG A 58 -0.47 6.06 -0.15
C ARG A 58 -0.57 7.54 -0.53
N GLN A 59 -0.44 8.43 0.45
CA GLN A 59 -0.50 9.87 0.21
C GLN A 59 0.66 10.33 -0.68
N LYS A 60 1.86 9.84 -0.43
CA LYS A 60 3.04 10.14 -1.26
C LYS A 60 2.87 9.63 -2.68
N ASP A 61 2.33 8.42 -2.82
CA ASP A 61 2.09 7.80 -4.12
C ASP A 61 1.08 8.59 -4.94
N ILE A 62 -0.01 9.02 -4.31
CA ILE A 62 -1.04 9.84 -4.98
C ILE A 62 -0.44 11.16 -5.47
N LYS A 63 0.35 11.82 -4.63
CA LYS A 63 1.00 13.09 -5.00
C LYS A 63 1.94 12.89 -6.18
N LEU A 64 2.70 11.81 -6.17
CA LEU A 64 3.62 11.49 -7.26
C LEU A 64 2.86 11.24 -8.56
N GLN A 65 1.77 10.50 -8.51
CA GLN A 65 0.95 10.24 -9.69
C GLN A 65 0.36 11.52 -10.25
N GLN A 66 -0.13 12.41 -9.40
CA GLN A 66 -0.66 13.71 -9.82
C GLN A 66 0.41 14.57 -10.49
N LYS A 67 1.61 14.56 -9.95
CA LYS A 67 2.76 15.29 -10.53
C LYS A 67 3.10 14.77 -11.93
N VAL A 68 3.13 13.46 -12.10
CA VAL A 68 3.41 12.83 -13.40
C VAL A 68 2.33 13.20 -14.41
N ARG A 69 1.05 13.17 -14.02
CA ARG A 69 -0.06 13.57 -14.90
C ARG A 69 0.07 15.01 -15.35
N LYS A 70 0.43 15.91 -14.44
CA LYS A 70 0.62 17.34 -14.77
C LYS A 70 1.74 17.51 -15.77
N GLN A 71 2.84 16.80 -15.60
CA GLN A 71 3.95 16.86 -16.54
C GLN A 71 3.55 16.38 -17.93
N ARG A 72 2.79 15.28 -18.01
CA ARG A 72 2.28 14.76 -19.27
C ARG A 72 1.33 15.74 -19.96
N ALA A 73 0.44 16.34 -19.20
CA ALA A 73 -0.49 17.35 -19.72
C ALA A 73 0.25 18.57 -20.24
N GLY A 74 1.35 18.97 -19.59
CA GLY A 74 2.16 20.11 -20.00
C GLY A 74 3.00 19.86 -21.25
N VAL A 75 3.23 18.60 -21.62
CA VAL A 75 4.04 18.24 -22.80
C VAL A 75 3.19 18.22 -24.07
N MET A 76 1.90 18.05 -23.91
CA MET A 76 0.97 18.08 -25.04
C MET A 76 0.46 19.48 -25.34
#